data_32d2729f8e461cb3f406c32699fde894
#
_entry.id   32d2729f8e461cb3f406c32699fde894
#
_cell.length_a   1.000
_cell.length_b   1.000
_cell.length_c   1.000
_cell.angle_alpha   90.00
_cell.angle_beta   90.00
_cell.angle_gamma   90.00
#
_symmetry.space_group_name_H-M   'P 1'
#
loop_
_entity.id
_entity.type
_entity.pdbx_description
1 polymer ?
#
loop_
_entity_poly.entity_id
_entity_poly.type
_entity_poly.pdbx_seq_one_letter_code
_entity_poly.pdbx_strand_id
1 'polypeptide(L)'
;MKRILIFSDTHGYTDPCIRIINESPNIGAIIHAGDYTRDAEDLSYIYPDIPLHYVRGNNDMLSRAPDNITIIEGGARIFVTHGHMERVKYEYELTTLKLRAARVNPNLVIFGHTHKPYTEYWGNATILNPGSVRYSRTYAVAEIENGRVTTKILDI
;
A
#
# COMPACT_ATOMS: atom_id res chain seq x y z
N MET A 1 10.36 12.11 -11.42
CA MET A 1 9.81 10.76 -11.13
C MET A 1 9.77 10.54 -9.63
N LYS A 2 8.65 10.09 -9.10
CA LYS A 2 8.48 9.76 -7.69
C LYS A 2 8.45 8.24 -7.51
N ARG A 3 9.32 7.70 -6.67
CA ARG A 3 9.36 6.27 -6.36
C ARG A 3 8.75 6.03 -4.99
N ILE A 4 7.80 5.11 -4.91
CA ILE A 4 7.08 4.75 -3.68
C ILE A 4 7.27 3.27 -3.39
N LEU A 5 7.70 2.95 -2.18
CA LEU A 5 7.70 1.58 -1.67
C LEU A 5 6.36 1.28 -1.02
N ILE A 6 5.81 0.10 -1.30
CA ILE A 6 4.48 -0.29 -0.83
C ILE A 6 4.58 -1.62 -0.11
N PHE A 7 4.25 -1.60 1.18
CA PHE A 7 4.23 -2.76 2.06
C PHE A 7 2.82 -2.98 2.61
N SER A 8 2.52 -4.21 2.99
CA SER A 8 1.29 -4.56 3.70
C SER A 8 1.48 -5.83 4.53
N ASP A 9 0.65 -5.98 5.55
CA ASP A 9 0.56 -7.21 6.32
C ASP A 9 1.92 -7.69 6.82
N THR A 10 2.64 -6.80 7.50
CA THR A 10 3.96 -7.04 8.07
C THR A 10 3.94 -7.95 9.30
N HIS A 11 2.87 -7.88 10.09
CA HIS A 11 2.65 -8.73 11.26
C HIS A 11 3.89 -8.88 12.16
N GLY A 12 4.53 -7.74 12.46
CA GLY A 12 5.72 -7.67 13.31
C GLY A 12 7.05 -7.97 12.63
N TYR A 13 7.04 -8.28 11.34
CA TYR A 13 8.24 -8.66 10.59
C TYR A 13 8.73 -7.50 9.73
N THR A 14 9.45 -6.56 10.35
CA THR A 14 9.90 -5.30 9.72
C THR A 14 11.32 -5.36 9.14
N ASP A 15 12.14 -6.33 9.53
CA ASP A 15 13.52 -6.44 9.06
C ASP A 15 13.64 -6.42 7.53
N PRO A 16 12.80 -7.13 6.77
CA PRO A 16 12.84 -7.03 5.31
C PRO A 16 12.54 -5.62 4.79
N CYS A 17 11.60 -4.92 5.44
CA CYS A 17 11.26 -3.54 5.05
C CYS A 17 12.48 -2.61 5.22
N ILE A 18 13.17 -2.72 6.36
CA ILE A 18 14.37 -1.94 6.66
C ILE A 18 15.46 -2.20 5.61
N ARG A 19 15.70 -3.48 5.29
CA ARG A 19 16.67 -3.84 4.25
C ARG A 19 16.30 -3.26 2.90
N ILE A 20 15.05 -3.41 2.48
CA ILE A 20 14.57 -2.91 1.19
C ILE A 20 14.69 -1.38 1.12
N ILE A 21 14.32 -0.68 2.18
CA ILE A 21 14.44 0.78 2.24
C ILE A 21 15.90 1.21 2.11
N ASN A 22 16.81 0.55 2.84
CA ASN A 22 18.24 0.89 2.80
C ASN A 22 18.88 0.61 1.42
N GLU A 23 18.42 -0.41 0.72
CA GLU A 23 18.93 -0.80 -0.59
C GLU A 23 18.28 -0.05 -1.75
N SER A 24 17.17 0.66 -1.50
CA SER A 24 16.41 1.34 -2.54
C SER A 24 16.87 2.79 -2.71
N PRO A 25 17.26 3.21 -3.92
CA PRO A 25 17.66 4.60 -4.14
C PRO A 25 16.43 5.50 -4.34
N ASN A 26 16.56 6.76 -3.91
CA ASN A 26 15.64 7.85 -4.24
C ASN A 26 14.18 7.56 -3.90
N ILE A 27 13.91 7.05 -2.70
CA ILE A 27 12.56 6.81 -2.22
C ILE A 27 11.87 8.15 -1.94
N GLY A 28 10.74 8.38 -2.59
CA GLY A 28 9.93 9.58 -2.39
C GLY A 28 8.88 9.44 -1.30
N ALA A 29 8.37 8.23 -1.08
CA ALA A 29 7.41 7.94 -0.03
C ALA A 29 7.34 6.43 0.25
N ILE A 30 6.76 6.07 1.39
CA ILE A 30 6.44 4.70 1.78
C ILE A 30 4.94 4.62 2.07
N ILE A 31 4.29 3.55 1.64
CA ILE A 31 2.89 3.26 1.95
C ILE A 31 2.82 1.91 2.65
N HIS A 32 2.07 1.84 3.74
CA HIS A 32 1.75 0.60 4.44
C HIS A 32 0.24 0.40 4.45
N ALA A 33 -0.23 -0.67 3.83
CA ALA A 33 -1.67 -0.91 3.62
C ALA A 33 -2.36 -1.67 4.75
N GLY A 34 -1.83 -1.58 5.97
CA GLY A 34 -2.48 -2.11 7.17
C GLY A 34 -1.98 -3.46 7.62
N ASP A 35 -2.51 -3.86 8.74
CA ASP A 35 -2.09 -4.93 9.62
C ASP A 35 -0.68 -4.73 10.17
N TYR A 36 -0.70 -4.35 11.43
CA TYR A 36 0.36 -3.87 12.29
C TYR A 36 0.79 -2.44 11.94
N THR A 37 -0.11 -1.49 12.24
CA THR A 37 0.22 -0.05 12.15
C THR A 37 1.43 0.33 13.00
N ARG A 38 1.68 -0.40 14.09
CA ARG A 38 2.89 -0.24 14.89
C ARG A 38 4.16 -0.42 14.07
N ASP A 39 4.16 -1.37 13.14
CA ASP A 39 5.31 -1.57 12.24
C ASP A 39 5.52 -0.35 11.34
N ALA A 40 4.45 0.24 10.82
CA ALA A 40 4.53 1.45 10.03
C ALA A 40 5.04 2.64 10.85
N GLU A 41 4.58 2.77 12.09
CA GLU A 41 5.04 3.81 13.02
C GLU A 41 6.53 3.65 13.33
N ASP A 42 6.99 2.43 13.62
CA ASP A 42 8.40 2.13 13.86
C ASP A 42 9.27 2.51 12.65
N LEU A 43 8.82 2.16 11.44
CA LEU A 43 9.52 2.56 10.21
C LEU A 43 9.57 4.09 10.05
N SER A 44 8.52 4.80 10.44
CA SER A 44 8.50 6.27 10.37
C SER A 44 9.50 6.92 11.34
N TYR A 45 9.73 6.31 12.48
CA TYR A 45 10.77 6.76 13.43
C TYR A 45 12.18 6.49 12.93
N ILE A 46 12.40 5.34 12.26
CA ILE A 46 13.71 5.00 11.70
C ILE A 46 14.04 5.90 10.50
N TYR A 47 13.04 6.25 9.70
CA TYR A 47 13.20 7.02 8.46
C TYR A 47 12.39 8.33 8.50
N PRO A 48 12.72 9.27 9.40
CA PRO A 48 11.90 10.47 9.60
C PRO A 48 11.87 11.41 8.38
N ASP A 49 12.83 11.30 7.48
CA ASP A 49 12.91 12.15 6.29
C ASP A 49 12.13 11.58 5.08
N ILE A 50 11.60 10.37 5.19
CA ILE A 50 10.79 9.76 4.14
C ILE A 50 9.31 9.82 4.55
N PRO A 51 8.45 10.52 3.79
CA PRO A 51 7.01 10.50 4.08
C PRO A 51 6.47 9.06 4.10
N LEU A 52 5.79 8.71 5.17
CA LEU A 52 5.19 7.39 5.33
C LEU A 52 3.70 7.54 5.59
N HIS A 53 2.89 6.93 4.75
CA HIS A 53 1.43 6.91 4.83
C HIS A 53 0.95 5.51 5.18
N TYR A 54 -0.01 5.38 6.06
CA TYR A 54 -0.53 4.08 6.45
C TYR A 54 -2.00 4.13 6.85
N VAL A 55 -2.63 2.98 6.75
CA VAL A 55 -4.02 2.74 7.16
C VAL A 55 -4.05 1.59 8.17
N ARG A 56 -5.14 1.49 8.94
CA ARG A 56 -5.30 0.36 9.85
C ARG A 56 -5.95 -0.82 9.14
N GLY A 57 -5.54 -2.03 9.52
CA GLY A 57 -6.16 -3.27 9.10
C GLY A 57 -7.08 -3.85 10.18
N ASN A 58 -7.59 -5.06 9.93
CA ASN A 58 -8.48 -5.75 10.85
C ASN A 58 -7.77 -6.22 12.14
N ASN A 59 -6.45 -6.32 12.16
CA ASN A 59 -5.67 -6.62 13.35
C ASN A 59 -5.18 -5.37 14.11
N ASP A 60 -5.63 -4.19 13.72
CA ASP A 60 -5.21 -2.91 14.29
C ASP A 60 -6.34 -2.25 15.09
N MET A 61 -7.09 -3.01 15.89
CA MET A 61 -8.30 -2.56 16.56
C MET A 61 -8.11 -1.33 17.47
N LEU A 62 -6.93 -1.21 18.09
CA LEU A 62 -6.60 -0.10 18.99
C LEU A 62 -5.87 1.05 18.29
N SER A 63 -5.58 0.92 17.01
CA SER A 63 -4.91 1.96 16.24
C SER A 63 -5.85 3.14 15.98
N ARG A 64 -5.27 4.34 16.03
CA ARG A 64 -5.95 5.58 15.63
C ARG A 64 -5.77 5.91 14.16
N ALA A 65 -5.07 5.07 13.42
CA ALA A 65 -4.90 5.27 11.98
C ALA A 65 -6.26 5.18 11.28
N PRO A 66 -6.45 5.89 10.16
CA PRO A 66 -7.69 5.84 9.39
C PRO A 66 -7.87 4.48 8.71
N ASP A 67 -9.12 4.13 8.39
CA ASP A 67 -9.45 2.92 7.63
C ASP A 67 -9.00 3.02 6.18
N ASN A 68 -9.03 4.22 5.63
CA ASN A 68 -8.56 4.51 4.27
C ASN A 68 -8.02 5.94 4.19
N ILE A 69 -7.18 6.18 3.20
CA ILE A 69 -6.65 7.51 2.89
C ILE A 69 -6.66 7.73 1.39
N THR A 70 -6.73 9.01 1.02
CA THR A 70 -6.47 9.44 -0.36
C THR A 70 -5.35 10.46 -0.32
N ILE A 71 -4.28 10.19 -1.05
CA ILE A 71 -3.09 11.03 -1.10
C ILE A 71 -2.74 11.39 -2.54
N ILE A 72 -1.96 12.44 -2.71
CA ILE A 72 -1.42 12.82 -4.03
C ILE A 72 0.10 12.73 -3.96
N GLU A 73 0.67 11.91 -4.84
CA GLU A 73 2.10 11.75 -4.97
C GLU A 73 2.48 11.74 -6.45
N GLY A 74 3.49 12.53 -6.82
CA GLY A 74 3.95 12.60 -8.21
C GLY A 74 2.87 13.00 -9.22
N GLY A 75 1.84 13.72 -8.77
CA GLY A 75 0.68 14.09 -9.58
C GLY A 75 -0.40 13.01 -9.72
N ALA A 76 -0.20 11.83 -9.13
CA ALA A 76 -1.19 10.76 -9.12
C ALA A 76 -2.01 10.77 -7.82
N ARG A 77 -3.30 10.51 -7.95
CA ARG A 77 -4.19 10.32 -6.81
C ARG A 77 -4.22 8.85 -6.42
N ILE A 78 -3.88 8.57 -5.18
CA ILE A 78 -3.73 7.22 -4.65
C ILE A 78 -4.75 6.99 -3.54
N PHE A 79 -5.61 5.99 -3.71
CA PHE A 79 -6.51 5.51 -2.67
C PHE A 79 -5.90 4.29 -2.01
N VAL A 80 -5.80 4.31 -0.68
CA VAL A 80 -5.23 3.22 0.12
C VAL A 80 -6.24 2.76 1.15
N THR A 81 -6.47 1.47 1.20
CA THR A 81 -7.29 0.81 2.23
C THR A 81 -6.69 -0.55 2.54
N HIS A 82 -6.98 -1.10 3.73
CA HIS A 82 -6.55 -2.48 4.00
C HIS A 82 -7.36 -3.51 3.19
N GLY A 83 -8.64 -3.28 3.04
CA GLY A 83 -9.52 -4.10 2.22
C GLY A 83 -10.50 -4.99 2.98
N HIS A 84 -10.36 -5.14 4.31
CA HIS A 84 -11.30 -5.94 5.11
C HIS A 84 -12.71 -5.34 5.11
N MET A 85 -12.83 -4.02 5.15
CA MET A 85 -14.13 -3.33 5.07
C MET A 85 -14.71 -3.33 3.65
N GLU A 86 -13.88 -3.49 2.64
CA GLU A 86 -14.26 -3.59 1.23
C GLU A 86 -14.49 -5.03 0.78
N ARG A 87 -14.48 -6.00 1.71
CA ARG A 87 -14.81 -7.41 1.48
C ARG A 87 -13.94 -8.08 0.41
N VAL A 88 -12.67 -7.69 0.29
CA VAL A 88 -11.79 -8.16 -0.79
C VAL A 88 -11.53 -9.67 -0.78
N LYS A 89 -11.69 -10.34 0.37
CA LYS A 89 -11.60 -11.81 0.45
C LYS A 89 -12.82 -12.54 -0.11
N TYR A 90 -13.95 -11.85 -0.24
CA TYR A 90 -15.23 -12.46 -0.57
C TYR A 90 -15.77 -12.04 -1.94
N GLU A 91 -15.17 -11.05 -2.58
CA GLU A 91 -15.63 -10.51 -3.86
C GLU A 91 -14.54 -10.69 -4.92
N TYR A 92 -14.74 -11.63 -5.81
CA TYR A 92 -13.77 -11.92 -6.89
C TYR A 92 -13.49 -10.71 -7.77
N GLU A 93 -14.52 -9.93 -8.09
CA GLU A 93 -14.41 -8.75 -8.96
C GLU A 93 -14.07 -7.46 -8.20
N LEU A 94 -13.87 -7.53 -6.89
CA LEU A 94 -13.55 -6.37 -6.05
C LEU A 94 -14.58 -5.24 -6.16
N THR A 95 -15.85 -5.59 -6.26
CA THR A 95 -16.94 -4.63 -6.53
C THR A 95 -17.03 -3.54 -5.47
N THR A 96 -17.00 -3.90 -4.18
CA THR A 96 -17.08 -2.90 -3.09
C THR A 96 -15.85 -2.00 -3.07
N LEU A 97 -14.65 -2.57 -3.29
CA LEU A 97 -13.42 -1.79 -3.37
C LEU A 97 -13.51 -0.77 -4.52
N LYS A 98 -13.92 -1.22 -5.69
CA LYS A 98 -14.05 -0.36 -6.88
C LYS A 98 -15.08 0.75 -6.67
N LEU A 99 -16.22 0.45 -6.05
CA LEU A 99 -17.25 1.46 -5.75
C LEU A 99 -16.72 2.55 -4.81
N ARG A 100 -15.99 2.17 -3.78
CA ARG A 100 -15.40 3.15 -2.85
C ARG A 100 -14.31 3.97 -3.51
N ALA A 101 -13.39 3.31 -4.20
CA ALA A 101 -12.29 3.99 -4.88
C ALA A 101 -12.77 4.95 -5.97
N ALA A 102 -13.84 4.59 -6.70
CA ALA A 102 -14.39 5.43 -7.76
C ALA A 102 -14.80 6.83 -7.28
N ARG A 103 -15.16 6.97 -6.00
CA ARG A 103 -15.56 8.25 -5.42
C ARG A 103 -14.46 9.31 -5.45
N VAL A 104 -13.21 8.89 -5.46
CA VAL A 104 -12.06 9.79 -5.46
C VAL A 104 -11.34 9.85 -6.80
N ASN A 105 -11.82 9.12 -7.80
CA ASN A 105 -11.23 9.09 -9.15
C ASN A 105 -9.70 8.86 -9.09
N PRO A 106 -9.23 7.69 -8.61
CA PRO A 106 -7.82 7.44 -8.37
C PRO A 106 -7.07 7.06 -9.63
N ASN A 107 -5.74 7.25 -9.60
CA ASN A 107 -4.81 6.67 -10.57
C ASN A 107 -4.24 5.33 -10.06
N LEU A 108 -4.20 5.16 -8.73
CA LEU A 108 -3.70 3.94 -8.09
C LEU A 108 -4.59 3.61 -6.89
N VAL A 109 -5.00 2.35 -6.79
CA VAL A 109 -5.74 1.80 -5.65
C VAL A 109 -4.87 0.72 -5.00
N ILE A 110 -4.58 0.88 -3.71
CA ILE A 110 -3.75 -0.06 -2.95
C ILE A 110 -4.59 -0.72 -1.87
N PHE A 111 -4.51 -2.03 -1.78
CA PHE A 111 -5.14 -2.81 -0.71
C PHE A 111 -4.23 -3.97 -0.27
N GLY A 112 -4.52 -4.58 0.85
CA GLY A 112 -3.80 -5.71 1.41
C GLY A 112 -4.75 -6.86 1.77
N HIS A 113 -4.68 -7.32 3.01
CA HIS A 113 -5.60 -8.27 3.65
C HIS A 113 -5.61 -9.69 3.12
N THR A 114 -5.60 -9.90 1.80
CA THR A 114 -5.63 -11.25 1.20
C THR A 114 -4.30 -11.97 1.30
N HIS A 115 -3.20 -11.27 1.57
CA HIS A 115 -1.82 -11.74 1.52
C HIS A 115 -1.39 -12.26 0.14
N LYS A 116 -2.13 -11.93 -0.91
CA LYS A 116 -1.85 -12.38 -2.28
C LYS A 116 -1.47 -11.19 -3.16
N PRO A 117 -0.29 -11.21 -3.78
CA PRO A 117 0.06 -10.19 -4.77
C PRO A 117 -0.97 -10.15 -5.90
N TYR A 118 -1.35 -8.93 -6.29
CA TYR A 118 -2.39 -8.77 -7.31
C TYR A 118 -2.22 -7.44 -8.04
N THR A 119 -2.44 -7.46 -9.34
CA THR A 119 -2.48 -6.26 -10.18
C THR A 119 -3.64 -6.36 -11.16
N GLU A 120 -4.43 -5.30 -11.26
CA GLU A 120 -5.51 -5.18 -12.23
C GLU A 120 -5.48 -3.77 -12.85
N TYR A 121 -5.59 -3.68 -14.17
CA TYR A 121 -5.82 -2.40 -14.83
C TYR A 121 -7.31 -2.15 -14.90
N TRP A 122 -7.75 -1.05 -14.28
CA TRP A 122 -9.16 -0.70 -14.13
C TRP A 122 -9.40 0.73 -14.64
N GLY A 123 -9.89 0.85 -15.89
CA GLY A 123 -9.99 2.15 -16.54
C GLY A 123 -8.62 2.83 -16.62
N ASN A 124 -8.53 4.05 -16.09
CA ASN A 124 -7.27 4.80 -16.01
C ASN A 124 -6.50 4.53 -14.70
N ALA A 125 -6.98 3.63 -13.87
CA ALA A 125 -6.36 3.28 -12.60
C ALA A 125 -5.68 1.91 -12.65
N THR A 126 -4.71 1.74 -11.74
CA THR A 126 -4.14 0.42 -11.41
C THR A 126 -4.63 0.04 -10.02
N ILE A 127 -5.13 -1.19 -9.86
CA ILE A 127 -5.45 -1.77 -8.55
C ILE A 127 -4.31 -2.71 -8.19
N LEU A 128 -3.73 -2.52 -7.00
CA LEU A 128 -2.53 -3.21 -6.58
C LEU A 128 -2.68 -3.75 -5.16
N ASN A 129 -2.32 -5.02 -4.98
CA ASN A 129 -2.03 -5.59 -3.67
C ASN A 129 -0.55 -6.00 -3.66
N PRO A 130 0.29 -5.44 -2.77
CA PRO A 130 1.71 -5.80 -2.73
C PRO A 130 1.95 -7.22 -2.18
N GLY A 131 0.91 -7.88 -1.68
CA GLY A 131 1.04 -9.10 -0.89
C GLY A 131 1.42 -8.80 0.55
N SER A 132 1.82 -9.82 1.27
CA SER A 132 2.23 -9.72 2.68
C SER A 132 3.75 -9.83 2.80
N VAL A 133 4.36 -8.88 3.51
CA VAL A 133 5.78 -8.97 3.87
C VAL A 133 6.05 -10.25 4.68
N ARG A 134 5.13 -10.59 5.57
CA ARG A 134 5.27 -11.75 6.47
C ARG A 134 5.03 -13.08 5.77
N TYR A 135 3.96 -13.18 4.96
CA TYR A 135 3.45 -14.46 4.47
C TYR A 135 3.79 -14.75 3.02
N SER A 136 3.34 -13.96 2.07
CA SER A 136 3.73 -14.16 0.66
C SER A 136 5.16 -13.70 0.36
N ARG A 137 5.73 -12.90 1.24
CA ARG A 137 7.08 -12.37 1.14
C ARG A 137 7.28 -11.56 -0.14
N THR A 138 6.39 -10.60 -0.30
CA THR A 138 6.38 -9.70 -1.44
C THR A 138 6.16 -8.25 -0.99
N TYR A 139 6.55 -7.34 -1.84
CA TYR A 139 6.28 -5.91 -1.72
C TYR A 139 6.10 -5.33 -3.12
N ALA A 140 5.74 -4.06 -3.21
CA ALA A 140 5.60 -3.42 -4.51
C ALA A 140 6.36 -2.10 -4.56
N VAL A 141 6.67 -1.69 -5.78
CA VAL A 141 7.23 -0.37 -6.09
C VAL A 141 6.29 0.29 -7.09
N ALA A 142 5.92 1.54 -6.82
CA ALA A 142 5.26 2.40 -7.79
C ALA A 142 6.22 3.51 -8.21
N GLU A 143 6.30 3.75 -9.50
CA GLU A 143 7.01 4.89 -10.07
C GLU A 143 5.98 5.80 -10.74
N ILE A 144 5.99 7.08 -10.35
CA ILE A 144 4.99 8.04 -10.78
C ILE A 144 5.67 9.24 -11.41
N GLU A 145 5.24 9.57 -12.62
CA GLU A 145 5.73 10.74 -13.34
C GLU A 145 4.57 11.41 -14.06
N ASN A 146 4.34 12.68 -13.75
CA ASN A 146 3.25 13.46 -14.33
C ASN A 146 1.88 12.78 -14.21
N GLY A 147 1.62 12.15 -13.06
CA GLY A 147 0.38 11.42 -12.78
C GLY A 147 0.30 10.02 -13.39
N ARG A 148 1.27 9.64 -14.21
CA ARG A 148 1.32 8.29 -14.80
C ARG A 148 1.97 7.32 -13.82
N VAL A 149 1.28 6.23 -13.52
CA VAL A 149 1.69 5.22 -12.55
C VAL A 149 2.19 3.97 -13.26
N THR A 150 3.36 3.49 -12.87
CA THR A 150 3.90 2.19 -13.24
C THR A 150 4.18 1.41 -11.96
N THR A 151 3.73 0.17 -11.88
CA THR A 151 3.88 -0.66 -10.67
C THR A 151 4.61 -1.96 -10.97
N LYS A 152 5.31 -2.44 -9.96
CA LYS A 152 6.01 -3.73 -10.00
C LYS A 152 5.92 -4.41 -8.65
N ILE A 153 5.55 -5.69 -8.64
CA ILE A 153 5.59 -6.54 -7.45
C ILE A 153 6.89 -7.31 -7.45
N LEU A 154 7.55 -7.35 -6.31
CA LEU A 154 8.89 -7.93 -6.14
C LEU A 154 8.87 -8.92 -4.98
N ASP A 155 9.69 -9.96 -5.10
CA ASP A 155 9.95 -10.90 -4.02
C ASP A 155 10.94 -10.32 -3.01
N ILE A 156 10.78 -10.74 -1.77
CA ILE A 156 11.69 -10.41 -0.66
C ILE A 156 12.78 -11.48 -0.52
#